data_f6fdb4ee5ec758b27b7f34296c33a21e
#
_entry.id   f6fdb4ee5ec758b27b7f34296c33a21e
#
_cell.length_a   1.000
_cell.length_b   1.000
_cell.length_c   1.000
_cell.angle_alpha   90.00
_cell.angle_beta   90.00
_cell.angle_gamma   90.00
#
_symmetry.space_group_name_H-M   'P 1'
#
loop_
_entity.id
_entity.type
_entity.pdbx_description
1 polymer ?
#
loop_
_entity_poly.entity_id
_entity_poly.type
_entity_poly.pdbx_seq_one_letter_code
_entity_poly.pdbx_strand_id
1 'polypeptide(L)'
;MVARFGLAFLLATLLVFLLALPLMAATPQVVVLRVKGTINPALTRYIERGLDEAERRSATAAVIMLDTPGGLDESMREIIQRIINARVPVIVYVAPAGARAASAGTFITLSAHIAAMAPGTEIGAATPVPLGGTDQQADSRSPMQEKILNDAVAYIRSLAQLRGRNAEWAEKAVRESASVPADEAKALRIVEEVAPDLPTLLQQVHGRRVSLLMGEATLQTAHAQVVYVDMSLIEQFLVVISNPNIAFILLSLALLALFFEFANPGSIVPGVVGAILLLLALFSLGTLPINWAGVLLIVLAFILFVAEVFVTSYGALGIGGAIALILGGLLLMSSAAPPNLRVNPWLVSSVALAIAAFFIVVVRTVVQDRLRRQPVTGGEGLTGQRGVARTPLDPYGTVMVEGERWQAVSLNGRIEEGEPVVVEGRDGLTLRVRRLQRRD
;
A
#
# COMPACT_ATOMS: atom_id res chain seq x y z
N MET A 1 -75.52 -27.18 24.77
CA MET A 1 -75.47 -26.66 23.39
C MET A 1 -74.81 -25.29 23.28
N VAL A 2 -75.06 -24.36 24.19
CA VAL A 2 -74.54 -22.97 24.17
C VAL A 2 -73.00 -22.87 24.24
N ALA A 3 -72.30 -23.74 24.99
CA ALA A 3 -70.85 -23.68 25.14
C ALA A 3 -70.06 -24.05 23.82
N ARG A 4 -70.64 -24.89 22.95
CA ARG A 4 -70.04 -25.27 21.67
C ARG A 4 -70.17 -24.16 20.62
N PHE A 5 -71.22 -23.36 20.63
CA PHE A 5 -71.38 -22.20 19.77
C PHE A 5 -70.45 -21.04 20.14
N GLY A 6 -70.19 -20.82 21.44
CA GLY A 6 -69.26 -19.80 21.90
C GLY A 6 -67.81 -20.08 21.51
N LEU A 7 -67.38 -21.34 21.59
CA LEU A 7 -66.02 -21.75 21.18
C LEU A 7 -65.83 -21.66 19.66
N ALA A 8 -66.85 -22.04 18.86
CA ALA A 8 -66.77 -21.91 17.41
C ALA A 8 -66.74 -20.43 16.94
N PHE A 9 -67.50 -19.55 17.61
CA PHE A 9 -67.47 -18.12 17.33
C PHE A 9 -66.12 -17.46 17.71
N LEU A 10 -65.54 -17.87 18.85
CA LEU A 10 -64.22 -17.40 19.29
C LEU A 10 -63.09 -17.87 18.35
N LEU A 11 -63.17 -19.10 17.87
CA LEU A 11 -62.22 -19.64 16.88
C LEU A 11 -62.36 -18.96 15.51
N ALA A 12 -63.58 -18.67 15.08
CA ALA A 12 -63.86 -17.96 13.85
C ALA A 12 -63.36 -16.48 13.91
N THR A 13 -63.59 -15.80 15.03
CA THR A 13 -63.06 -14.43 15.23
C THR A 13 -61.52 -14.40 15.33
N LEU A 14 -60.92 -15.40 15.99
CA LEU A 14 -59.44 -15.54 16.05
C LEU A 14 -58.87 -15.84 14.67
N LEU A 15 -59.52 -16.67 13.86
CA LEU A 15 -59.13 -16.98 12.52
C LEU A 15 -59.24 -15.76 11.60
N VAL A 16 -60.30 -14.98 11.69
CA VAL A 16 -60.47 -13.72 10.95
C VAL A 16 -59.44 -12.68 11.41
N PHE A 17 -59.07 -12.61 12.68
CA PHE A 17 -58.06 -11.73 13.21
C PHE A 17 -56.64 -12.17 12.73
N LEU A 18 -56.37 -13.47 12.67
CA LEU A 18 -55.13 -14.02 12.10
C LEU A 18 -55.03 -13.79 10.58
N LEU A 19 -56.12 -13.85 9.85
CA LEU A 19 -56.20 -13.56 8.42
C LEU A 19 -56.18 -12.04 8.11
N ALA A 20 -56.52 -11.19 9.06
CA ALA A 20 -56.49 -9.75 8.97
C ALA A 20 -55.16 -9.11 9.43
N LEU A 21 -54.18 -9.93 9.89
CA LEU A 21 -52.81 -9.44 10.05
C LEU A 21 -52.33 -8.92 8.68
N PRO A 22 -52.11 -7.61 8.51
CA PRO A 22 -51.61 -7.12 7.24
C PRO A 22 -50.31 -7.86 7.00
N LEU A 23 -50.22 -8.59 5.89
CA LEU A 23 -48.95 -9.05 5.37
C LEU A 23 -48.14 -7.75 5.21
N MET A 24 -47.31 -7.42 6.18
CA MET A 24 -46.43 -6.26 6.07
C MET A 24 -45.55 -6.53 4.86
N ALA A 25 -45.98 -6.04 3.70
CA ALA A 25 -45.16 -6.06 2.51
C ALA A 25 -43.84 -5.36 2.90
N ALA A 26 -42.78 -6.15 2.90
CA ALA A 26 -41.45 -5.58 3.23
C ALA A 26 -41.24 -4.38 2.31
N THR A 27 -40.96 -3.22 2.91
CA THR A 27 -40.68 -2.01 2.11
C THR A 27 -39.54 -2.31 1.12
N PRO A 28 -39.75 -2.07 -0.16
CA PRO A 28 -38.71 -2.31 -1.15
C PRO A 28 -37.39 -1.64 -0.71
N GLN A 29 -36.29 -2.35 -0.78
CA GLN A 29 -34.98 -1.82 -0.41
C GLN A 29 -34.07 -1.77 -1.63
N VAL A 30 -33.25 -0.72 -1.70
CA VAL A 30 -32.15 -0.58 -2.66
C VAL A 30 -30.85 -0.52 -1.87
N VAL A 31 -29.95 -1.45 -2.13
CA VAL A 31 -28.62 -1.46 -1.52
C VAL A 31 -27.70 -0.63 -2.40
N VAL A 32 -26.95 0.29 -1.80
CA VAL A 32 -26.06 1.24 -2.49
C VAL A 32 -24.61 1.06 -2.01
N LEU A 33 -23.73 0.86 -2.96
CA LEU A 33 -22.28 0.74 -2.77
C LEU A 33 -21.58 1.96 -3.37
N ARG A 34 -20.68 2.58 -2.62
CA ARG A 34 -19.86 3.70 -3.11
C ARG A 34 -18.47 3.18 -3.46
N VAL A 35 -18.19 3.02 -4.74
CA VAL A 35 -16.94 2.46 -5.28
C VAL A 35 -16.13 3.58 -5.90
N LYS A 36 -15.06 3.98 -5.20
CA LYS A 36 -14.14 5.01 -5.67
C LYS A 36 -12.69 4.52 -5.64
N GLY A 37 -11.99 4.71 -6.75
CA GLY A 37 -10.57 4.39 -6.86
C GLY A 37 -10.27 3.27 -7.86
N THR A 38 -9.05 2.76 -7.81
CA THR A 38 -8.55 1.73 -8.73
C THR A 38 -9.15 0.37 -8.42
N ILE A 39 -9.68 -0.30 -9.43
CA ILE A 39 -10.22 -1.67 -9.31
C ILE A 39 -9.10 -2.63 -8.94
N ASN A 40 -9.24 -3.24 -7.77
CA ASN A 40 -8.26 -4.14 -7.14
C ASN A 40 -8.99 -5.21 -6.29
N PRO A 41 -8.30 -6.22 -5.76
CA PRO A 41 -8.94 -7.29 -4.99
C PRO A 41 -9.71 -6.81 -3.74
N ALA A 42 -9.31 -5.67 -3.14
CA ALA A 42 -10.03 -5.12 -1.97
C ALA A 42 -11.38 -4.54 -2.37
N LEU A 43 -11.45 -3.79 -3.50
CA LEU A 43 -12.71 -3.30 -4.05
C LEU A 43 -13.59 -4.43 -4.58
N THR A 44 -13.02 -5.47 -5.17
CA THR A 44 -13.75 -6.67 -5.59
C THR A 44 -14.49 -7.29 -4.40
N ARG A 45 -13.80 -7.56 -3.30
CA ARG A 45 -14.41 -8.11 -2.07
C ARG A 45 -15.53 -7.24 -1.50
N TYR A 46 -15.32 -5.91 -1.52
CA TYR A 46 -16.34 -4.96 -1.07
C TYR A 46 -17.60 -5.04 -1.95
N ILE A 47 -17.45 -5.07 -3.27
CA ILE A 47 -18.58 -5.18 -4.21
C ILE A 47 -19.29 -6.52 -4.03
N GLU A 48 -18.56 -7.63 -3.96
CA GLU A 48 -19.13 -8.97 -3.71
C GLU A 48 -19.94 -9.01 -2.42
N ARG A 49 -19.37 -8.56 -1.29
CA ARG A 49 -20.08 -8.50 -0.01
C ARG A 49 -21.33 -7.61 -0.08
N GLY A 50 -21.25 -6.50 -0.80
CA GLY A 50 -22.41 -5.62 -0.99
C GLY A 50 -23.51 -6.24 -1.82
N LEU A 51 -23.18 -7.00 -2.86
CA LEU A 51 -24.13 -7.75 -3.66
C LEU A 51 -24.72 -8.93 -2.87
N ASP A 52 -23.92 -9.62 -2.04
CA ASP A 52 -24.42 -10.65 -1.12
C ASP A 52 -25.40 -10.06 -0.10
N GLU A 53 -25.13 -8.86 0.40
CA GLU A 53 -26.05 -8.17 1.30
C GLU A 53 -27.35 -7.78 0.61
N ALA A 54 -27.28 -7.33 -0.64
CA ALA A 54 -28.49 -7.04 -1.43
C ALA A 54 -29.33 -8.30 -1.65
N GLU A 55 -28.71 -9.45 -1.93
CA GLU A 55 -29.39 -10.73 -2.07
C GLU A 55 -30.00 -11.23 -0.75
N ARG A 56 -29.26 -11.12 0.37
CA ARG A 56 -29.78 -11.49 1.70
C ARG A 56 -30.99 -10.67 2.12
N ARG A 57 -31.01 -9.40 1.75
CA ARG A 57 -32.13 -8.50 2.02
C ARG A 57 -33.28 -8.66 1.03
N SER A 58 -33.13 -9.49 0.01
CA SER A 58 -34.08 -9.55 -1.11
C SER A 58 -34.35 -8.14 -1.68
N ALA A 59 -33.27 -7.35 -1.82
CA ALA A 59 -33.35 -5.97 -2.31
C ALA A 59 -33.92 -5.93 -3.74
N THR A 60 -34.71 -4.91 -4.03
CA THR A 60 -35.27 -4.71 -5.37
C THR A 60 -34.20 -4.37 -6.42
N ALA A 61 -33.09 -3.79 -5.97
CA ALA A 61 -31.88 -3.56 -6.77
C ALA A 61 -30.66 -3.33 -5.87
N ALA A 62 -29.48 -3.59 -6.44
CA ALA A 62 -28.21 -3.09 -5.93
C ALA A 62 -27.69 -1.98 -6.87
N VAL A 63 -27.23 -0.87 -6.32
CA VAL A 63 -26.63 0.25 -7.07
C VAL A 63 -25.15 0.35 -6.73
N ILE A 64 -24.30 0.24 -7.73
CA ILE A 64 -22.87 0.50 -7.62
C ILE A 64 -22.61 1.91 -8.15
N MET A 65 -22.40 2.89 -7.23
CA MET A 65 -21.95 4.23 -7.59
C MET A 65 -20.46 4.16 -7.89
N LEU A 66 -20.08 4.34 -9.15
CA LEU A 66 -18.74 4.07 -9.66
C LEU A 66 -17.99 5.34 -10.04
N ASP A 67 -16.77 5.50 -9.49
CA ASP A 67 -15.78 6.50 -9.89
C ASP A 67 -14.40 5.83 -9.94
N THR A 68 -13.98 5.38 -11.14
CA THR A 68 -12.74 4.62 -11.30
C THR A 68 -11.94 5.05 -12.53
N PRO A 69 -10.61 5.17 -12.40
CA PRO A 69 -9.69 5.32 -13.53
C PRO A 69 -9.39 3.98 -14.25
N GLY A 70 -9.93 2.85 -13.74
CA GLY A 70 -9.59 1.51 -14.19
C GLY A 70 -8.93 0.66 -13.10
N GLY A 71 -8.26 -0.43 -13.48
CA GLY A 71 -7.57 -1.30 -12.53
C GLY A 71 -7.15 -2.63 -13.14
N LEU A 72 -7.04 -3.66 -12.30
CA LEU A 72 -6.59 -5.00 -12.66
C LEU A 72 -7.66 -5.75 -13.46
N ASP A 73 -7.25 -6.41 -14.55
CA ASP A 73 -8.14 -7.19 -15.42
C ASP A 73 -8.82 -8.33 -14.64
N GLU A 74 -8.07 -9.05 -13.81
CA GLU A 74 -8.60 -10.16 -13.00
C GLU A 74 -9.72 -9.67 -12.07
N SER A 75 -9.46 -8.61 -11.30
CA SER A 75 -10.47 -8.01 -10.41
C SER A 75 -11.69 -7.48 -11.15
N MET A 76 -11.50 -6.90 -12.33
CA MET A 76 -12.59 -6.48 -13.21
C MET A 76 -13.45 -7.67 -13.64
N ARG A 77 -12.82 -8.77 -14.08
CA ARG A 77 -13.54 -9.99 -14.54
C ARG A 77 -14.32 -10.64 -13.40
N GLU A 78 -13.77 -10.70 -12.20
CA GLU A 78 -14.46 -11.19 -11.00
C GLU A 78 -15.72 -10.35 -10.70
N ILE A 79 -15.61 -9.02 -10.69
CA ILE A 79 -16.75 -8.11 -10.48
C ILE A 79 -17.82 -8.34 -11.56
N ILE A 80 -17.41 -8.41 -12.83
CA ILE A 80 -18.33 -8.64 -13.94
C ILE A 80 -19.06 -9.98 -13.81
N GLN A 81 -18.34 -11.05 -13.48
CA GLN A 81 -18.94 -12.37 -13.23
C GLN A 81 -19.97 -12.31 -12.09
N ARG A 82 -19.63 -11.58 -11.00
CA ARG A 82 -20.55 -11.41 -9.88
C ARG A 82 -21.80 -10.60 -10.26
N ILE A 83 -21.66 -9.57 -11.12
CA ILE A 83 -22.80 -8.79 -11.63
C ILE A 83 -23.69 -9.63 -12.54
N ILE A 84 -23.10 -10.36 -13.49
CA ILE A 84 -23.88 -11.19 -14.44
C ILE A 84 -24.67 -12.29 -13.71
N ASN A 85 -24.07 -12.89 -12.68
CA ASN A 85 -24.67 -13.97 -11.90
C ASN A 85 -25.48 -13.49 -10.68
N ALA A 86 -25.69 -12.19 -10.54
CA ALA A 86 -26.45 -11.63 -9.42
C ALA A 86 -27.92 -12.07 -9.47
N ARG A 87 -28.47 -12.39 -8.29
CA ARG A 87 -29.88 -12.75 -8.12
C ARG A 87 -30.80 -11.55 -7.99
N VAL A 88 -30.22 -10.37 -7.79
CA VAL A 88 -30.93 -9.08 -7.75
C VAL A 88 -30.45 -8.21 -8.92
N PRO A 89 -31.31 -7.33 -9.45
CA PRO A 89 -30.91 -6.35 -10.46
C PRO A 89 -29.73 -5.49 -9.98
N VAL A 90 -28.67 -5.37 -10.77
CA VAL A 90 -27.52 -4.52 -10.49
C VAL A 90 -27.51 -3.33 -11.43
N ILE A 91 -27.53 -2.14 -10.86
CA ILE A 91 -27.41 -0.87 -11.55
C ILE A 91 -25.99 -0.34 -11.32
N VAL A 92 -25.24 -0.07 -12.38
CA VAL A 92 -23.99 0.67 -12.29
C VAL A 92 -24.25 2.12 -12.65
N TYR A 93 -23.97 3.02 -11.71
CA TYR A 93 -24.19 4.44 -11.84
C TYR A 93 -22.85 5.18 -11.73
N VAL A 94 -22.37 5.71 -12.85
CA VAL A 94 -21.14 6.52 -12.87
C VAL A 94 -21.44 7.88 -12.24
N ALA A 95 -21.02 8.05 -11.00
CA ALA A 95 -21.36 9.19 -10.16
C ALA A 95 -20.32 9.38 -9.02
N PRO A 96 -20.25 10.58 -8.40
CA PRO A 96 -21.03 11.81 -8.67
C PRO A 96 -20.59 12.55 -9.95
N ALA A 97 -21.14 13.72 -10.20
CA ALA A 97 -20.67 14.60 -11.29
C ALA A 97 -19.15 14.79 -11.23
N GLY A 98 -18.45 14.65 -12.36
CA GLY A 98 -16.99 14.62 -12.46
C GLY A 98 -16.36 13.24 -12.25
N ALA A 99 -17.16 12.21 -11.92
CA ALA A 99 -16.68 10.82 -11.88
C ALA A 99 -16.44 10.26 -13.28
N ARG A 100 -15.71 9.17 -13.33
CA ARG A 100 -15.43 8.46 -14.58
C ARG A 100 -15.53 6.94 -14.44
N ALA A 101 -15.90 6.31 -15.54
CA ALA A 101 -15.82 4.86 -15.71
C ALA A 101 -14.79 4.54 -16.80
N ALA A 102 -13.50 4.73 -16.49
CA ALA A 102 -12.43 4.48 -17.46
C ALA A 102 -11.90 3.05 -17.37
N SER A 103 -11.39 2.52 -18.49
CA SER A 103 -10.75 1.20 -18.58
C SER A 103 -11.64 0.09 -17.99
N ALA A 104 -11.22 -0.60 -16.92
CA ALA A 104 -12.03 -1.61 -16.23
C ALA A 104 -13.46 -1.11 -15.88
N GLY A 105 -13.60 0.19 -15.57
CA GLY A 105 -14.89 0.79 -15.28
C GLY A 105 -15.88 0.72 -16.46
N THR A 106 -15.39 0.86 -17.69
CA THR A 106 -16.19 0.71 -18.91
C THR A 106 -16.78 -0.70 -19.00
N PHE A 107 -15.97 -1.73 -18.82
CA PHE A 107 -16.42 -3.14 -18.83
C PHE A 107 -17.43 -3.42 -17.73
N ILE A 108 -17.16 -2.97 -16.50
CA ILE A 108 -18.07 -3.12 -15.34
C ILE A 108 -19.40 -2.44 -15.65
N THR A 109 -19.39 -1.21 -16.19
CA THR A 109 -20.60 -0.47 -16.52
C THR A 109 -21.40 -1.17 -17.62
N LEU A 110 -20.72 -1.69 -18.67
CA LEU A 110 -21.38 -2.43 -19.75
C LEU A 110 -21.90 -3.80 -19.32
N SER A 111 -21.43 -4.39 -18.23
CA SER A 111 -21.95 -5.67 -17.70
C SER A 111 -23.25 -5.52 -16.90
N ALA A 112 -23.52 -4.32 -16.38
CA ALA A 112 -24.66 -4.04 -15.49
C ALA A 112 -26.02 -4.34 -16.13
N HIS A 113 -27.01 -4.69 -15.31
CA HIS A 113 -28.39 -4.86 -15.79
C HIS A 113 -28.98 -3.52 -16.24
N ILE A 114 -28.64 -2.42 -15.56
CA ILE A 114 -28.87 -1.05 -16.02
C ILE A 114 -27.57 -0.28 -15.83
N ALA A 115 -27.14 0.44 -16.85
CA ALA A 115 -26.04 1.39 -16.80
C ALA A 115 -26.58 2.82 -16.81
N ALA A 116 -26.06 3.65 -15.91
CA ALA A 116 -26.46 5.04 -15.79
C ALA A 116 -25.24 5.94 -15.52
N MET A 117 -25.37 7.20 -15.85
CA MET A 117 -24.32 8.19 -15.65
C MET A 117 -24.89 9.47 -15.06
N ALA A 118 -24.12 10.16 -14.23
CA ALA A 118 -24.42 11.53 -13.83
C ALA A 118 -23.98 12.53 -14.92
N PRO A 119 -24.60 13.69 -15.04
CA PRO A 119 -24.11 14.75 -15.91
C PRO A 119 -22.66 15.13 -15.56
N GLY A 120 -21.84 15.40 -16.59
CA GLY A 120 -20.44 15.75 -16.42
C GLY A 120 -19.53 14.58 -16.05
N THR A 121 -19.97 13.33 -16.27
CA THR A 121 -19.16 12.11 -16.15
C THR A 121 -18.74 11.59 -17.53
N GLU A 122 -17.76 10.72 -17.57
CA GLU A 122 -17.24 10.13 -18.82
C GLU A 122 -17.11 8.61 -18.70
N ILE A 123 -17.18 7.93 -19.86
CA ILE A 123 -16.98 6.48 -19.99
C ILE A 123 -16.13 6.18 -21.21
N GLY A 124 -15.19 5.21 -21.11
CA GLY A 124 -14.35 4.78 -22.22
C GLY A 124 -12.90 4.50 -21.85
N ALA A 125 -11.97 4.81 -22.78
CA ALA A 125 -10.53 4.61 -22.63
C ALA A 125 -10.17 3.19 -22.14
N ALA A 126 -10.71 2.16 -22.80
CA ALA A 126 -10.71 0.79 -22.32
C ALA A 126 -9.59 -0.10 -22.95
N THR A 127 -8.60 0.52 -23.60
CA THR A 127 -7.46 -0.20 -24.19
C THR A 127 -6.64 -0.90 -23.10
N PRO A 128 -6.42 -2.22 -23.18
CA PRO A 128 -5.61 -2.94 -22.20
C PRO A 128 -4.15 -2.51 -22.27
N VAL A 129 -3.55 -2.28 -21.11
CA VAL A 129 -2.14 -1.94 -20.97
C VAL A 129 -1.42 -3.15 -20.37
N PRO A 130 -0.43 -3.76 -21.06
CA PRO A 130 0.31 -4.91 -20.55
C PRO A 130 1.09 -4.54 -19.28
N LEU A 131 1.03 -5.37 -18.25
CA LEU A 131 1.85 -5.21 -17.06
C LEU A 131 3.30 -5.61 -17.41
N GLY A 132 4.25 -4.67 -17.28
CA GLY A 132 5.68 -4.94 -17.50
C GLY A 132 6.18 -4.77 -18.94
N GLY A 133 5.37 -4.22 -19.86
CA GLY A 133 5.81 -3.88 -21.21
C GLY A 133 6.76 -2.68 -21.21
N THR A 134 7.93 -2.80 -21.82
CA THR A 134 8.74 -1.64 -22.23
C THR A 134 7.97 -0.85 -23.28
N ASP A 135 8.08 0.48 -23.24
CA ASP A 135 7.58 1.40 -24.29
C ASP A 135 8.28 1.05 -25.63
N GLN A 136 7.82 0.01 -26.29
CA GLN A 136 8.22 -0.22 -27.67
C GLN A 136 7.34 0.64 -28.57
N GLN A 137 8.04 1.44 -29.36
CA GLN A 137 7.53 2.41 -30.33
C GLN A 137 6.24 1.96 -31.00
N ALA A 138 5.35 2.92 -31.21
CA ALA A 138 3.97 2.78 -31.68
C ALA A 138 3.76 2.05 -33.02
N ASP A 139 4.79 1.67 -33.73
CA ASP A 139 4.69 1.13 -35.11
C ASP A 139 4.61 -0.40 -35.24
N SER A 140 4.80 -1.18 -34.16
CA SER A 140 4.61 -2.64 -34.23
C SER A 140 4.19 -3.23 -32.88
N ARG A 141 2.91 -3.51 -32.73
CA ARG A 141 2.40 -4.30 -31.58
C ARG A 141 3.00 -5.70 -31.64
N SER A 142 3.51 -6.19 -30.53
CA SER A 142 3.94 -7.60 -30.45
C SER A 142 2.73 -8.54 -30.62
N PRO A 143 2.92 -9.77 -31.12
CA PRO A 143 1.83 -10.75 -31.27
C PRO A 143 1.08 -10.97 -29.95
N MET A 144 1.75 -10.84 -28.81
CA MET A 144 1.14 -10.95 -27.47
C MET A 144 0.23 -9.77 -27.17
N GLN A 145 0.62 -8.55 -27.49
CA GLN A 145 -0.20 -7.36 -27.31
C GLN A 145 -1.44 -7.40 -28.20
N GLU A 146 -1.31 -7.92 -29.43
CA GLU A 146 -2.46 -8.09 -30.32
C GLU A 146 -3.43 -9.14 -29.81
N LYS A 147 -2.94 -10.25 -29.25
CA LYS A 147 -3.76 -11.27 -28.60
C LYS A 147 -4.54 -10.68 -27.42
N ILE A 148 -3.91 -9.95 -26.52
CA ILE A 148 -4.53 -9.29 -25.37
C ILE A 148 -5.62 -8.31 -25.85
N LEU A 149 -5.32 -7.49 -26.86
CA LEU A 149 -6.27 -6.54 -27.42
C LEU A 149 -7.49 -7.24 -28.01
N ASN A 150 -7.29 -8.31 -28.79
CA ASN A 150 -8.38 -9.02 -29.44
C ASN A 150 -9.25 -9.77 -28.41
N ASP A 151 -8.67 -10.32 -27.33
CA ASP A 151 -9.44 -10.90 -26.20
C ASP A 151 -10.30 -9.82 -25.54
N ALA A 152 -9.74 -8.66 -25.22
CA ALA A 152 -10.46 -7.55 -24.61
C ALA A 152 -11.61 -7.03 -25.51
N VAL A 153 -11.37 -6.94 -26.84
CA VAL A 153 -12.42 -6.59 -27.82
C VAL A 153 -13.54 -7.61 -27.84
N ALA A 154 -13.20 -8.90 -27.90
CA ALA A 154 -14.20 -9.95 -27.89
C ALA A 154 -15.04 -9.91 -26.60
N TYR A 155 -14.38 -9.71 -25.46
CA TYR A 155 -15.03 -9.64 -24.15
C TYR A 155 -15.96 -8.44 -24.03
N ILE A 156 -15.51 -7.22 -24.34
CA ILE A 156 -16.36 -6.02 -24.21
C ILE A 156 -17.55 -6.05 -25.18
N ARG A 157 -17.35 -6.59 -26.40
CA ARG A 157 -18.45 -6.78 -27.35
C ARG A 157 -19.48 -7.75 -26.82
N SER A 158 -19.05 -8.87 -26.22
CA SER A 158 -19.97 -9.84 -25.63
C SER A 158 -20.82 -9.25 -24.50
N LEU A 159 -20.22 -8.40 -23.64
CA LEU A 159 -20.92 -7.68 -22.58
C LEU A 159 -21.95 -6.70 -23.12
N ALA A 160 -21.56 -5.89 -24.13
CA ALA A 160 -22.45 -4.93 -24.78
C ALA A 160 -23.64 -5.65 -25.45
N GLN A 161 -23.39 -6.75 -26.16
CA GLN A 161 -24.42 -7.55 -26.81
C GLN A 161 -25.35 -8.23 -25.80
N LEU A 162 -24.81 -8.76 -24.70
CA LEU A 162 -25.61 -9.39 -23.63
C LEU A 162 -26.68 -8.43 -23.07
N ARG A 163 -26.37 -7.13 -23.05
CA ARG A 163 -27.23 -6.09 -22.50
C ARG A 163 -27.94 -5.23 -23.58
N GLY A 164 -27.80 -5.58 -24.86
CA GLY A 164 -28.41 -4.83 -25.97
C GLY A 164 -27.82 -3.43 -26.17
N ARG A 165 -26.56 -3.22 -25.76
CA ARG A 165 -25.82 -1.96 -25.87
C ARG A 165 -25.01 -1.89 -27.16
N ASN A 166 -24.44 -0.73 -27.44
CA ASN A 166 -23.66 -0.46 -28.64
C ASN A 166 -22.31 -1.20 -28.65
N ALA A 167 -22.26 -2.36 -29.29
CA ALA A 167 -21.07 -3.20 -29.38
C ALA A 167 -19.97 -2.60 -30.29
N GLU A 168 -20.35 -1.77 -31.27
CA GLU A 168 -19.39 -1.12 -32.17
C GLU A 168 -18.62 -0.02 -31.44
N TRP A 169 -19.31 0.79 -30.63
CA TRP A 169 -18.63 1.76 -29.77
C TRP A 169 -17.78 1.07 -28.72
N ALA A 170 -18.27 -0.01 -28.12
CA ALA A 170 -17.52 -0.78 -27.14
C ALA A 170 -16.18 -1.30 -27.72
N GLU A 171 -16.16 -1.76 -28.96
CA GLU A 171 -14.93 -2.10 -29.67
C GLU A 171 -14.00 -0.90 -29.85
N LYS A 172 -14.53 0.28 -30.25
CA LYS A 172 -13.74 1.50 -30.38
C LYS A 172 -13.14 1.95 -29.05
N ALA A 173 -13.87 1.80 -27.93
CA ALA A 173 -13.35 2.09 -26.60
C ALA A 173 -12.09 1.27 -26.25
N VAL A 174 -12.02 0.03 -26.76
CA VAL A 174 -10.85 -0.86 -26.56
C VAL A 174 -9.77 -0.62 -27.62
N ARG A 175 -10.10 -0.51 -28.91
CA ARG A 175 -9.10 -0.39 -29.99
C ARG A 175 -8.50 0.99 -30.11
N GLU A 176 -9.32 2.03 -29.90
CA GLU A 176 -9.00 3.42 -30.19
C GLU A 176 -8.95 4.28 -28.92
N SER A 177 -9.17 3.67 -27.74
CA SER A 177 -9.32 4.39 -26.45
C SER A 177 -10.43 5.45 -26.50
N ALA A 178 -11.48 5.25 -27.29
CA ALA A 178 -12.59 6.17 -27.40
C ALA A 178 -13.25 6.41 -26.02
N SER A 179 -13.58 7.67 -25.73
CA SER A 179 -14.31 8.09 -24.53
C SER A 179 -15.39 9.08 -24.92
N VAL A 180 -16.50 9.04 -24.20
CA VAL A 180 -17.64 9.91 -24.43
C VAL A 180 -18.22 10.44 -23.11
N PRO A 181 -18.78 11.66 -23.10
CA PRO A 181 -19.51 12.18 -21.95
C PRO A 181 -20.90 11.52 -21.81
N ALA A 182 -21.54 11.72 -20.66
CA ALA A 182 -22.80 11.08 -20.27
C ALA A 182 -23.92 11.21 -21.31
N ASP A 183 -24.14 12.41 -21.85
CA ASP A 183 -25.25 12.67 -22.80
C ASP A 183 -25.00 11.93 -24.11
N GLU A 184 -23.79 11.92 -24.62
CA GLU A 184 -23.40 11.18 -25.81
C GLU A 184 -23.48 9.67 -25.58
N ALA A 185 -23.08 9.20 -24.37
CA ALA A 185 -23.19 7.81 -23.98
C ALA A 185 -24.64 7.31 -24.04
N LYS A 186 -25.61 8.14 -23.62
CA LYS A 186 -27.04 7.81 -23.74
C LYS A 186 -27.50 7.84 -25.19
N ALA A 187 -27.10 8.86 -25.96
CA ALA A 187 -27.48 8.98 -27.38
C ALA A 187 -26.96 7.77 -28.22
N LEU A 188 -25.75 7.31 -27.92
CA LEU A 188 -25.10 6.17 -28.56
C LEU A 188 -25.59 4.79 -28.01
N ARG A 189 -26.51 4.75 -27.07
CA ARG A 189 -26.99 3.53 -26.38
C ARG A 189 -25.87 2.73 -25.70
N ILE A 190 -24.94 3.43 -25.09
CA ILE A 190 -23.91 2.84 -24.26
C ILE A 190 -24.44 2.65 -22.84
N VAL A 191 -25.23 3.62 -22.36
CA VAL A 191 -25.95 3.60 -21.11
C VAL A 191 -27.43 3.87 -21.34
N GLU A 192 -28.27 3.41 -20.43
CA GLU A 192 -29.73 3.59 -20.52
C GLU A 192 -30.19 4.93 -19.99
N GLU A 193 -29.54 5.44 -18.91
CA GLU A 193 -30.03 6.64 -18.24
C GLU A 193 -28.92 7.65 -17.93
N VAL A 194 -29.32 8.93 -17.98
CA VAL A 194 -28.55 10.04 -17.39
C VAL A 194 -29.42 10.66 -16.31
N ALA A 195 -28.92 10.69 -15.08
CA ALA A 195 -29.62 11.19 -13.92
C ALA A 195 -28.68 12.07 -13.07
N PRO A 196 -29.11 13.24 -12.55
CA PRO A 196 -28.27 14.13 -11.77
C PRO A 196 -27.92 13.57 -10.40
N ASP A 197 -28.78 12.74 -9.84
CA ASP A 197 -28.62 12.15 -8.50
C ASP A 197 -29.29 10.76 -8.40
N LEU A 198 -29.00 10.08 -7.31
CA LEU A 198 -29.51 8.74 -7.06
C LEU A 198 -31.07 8.69 -6.95
N PRO A 199 -31.75 9.62 -6.24
CA PRO A 199 -33.19 9.64 -6.18
C PRO A 199 -33.83 9.75 -7.57
N THR A 200 -33.34 10.63 -8.42
CA THR A 200 -33.83 10.79 -9.79
C THR A 200 -33.59 9.52 -10.62
N LEU A 201 -32.42 8.89 -10.49
CA LEU A 201 -32.13 7.61 -11.13
C LEU A 201 -33.15 6.54 -10.72
N LEU A 202 -33.40 6.40 -9.41
CA LEU A 202 -34.33 5.40 -8.90
C LEU A 202 -35.76 5.61 -9.38
N GLN A 203 -36.17 6.85 -9.62
CA GLN A 203 -37.45 7.17 -10.24
C GLN A 203 -37.50 6.79 -11.73
N GLN A 204 -36.42 7.12 -12.49
CA GLN A 204 -36.34 6.84 -13.93
C GLN A 204 -36.35 5.35 -14.26
N VAL A 205 -35.72 4.51 -13.40
CA VAL A 205 -35.65 3.07 -13.62
C VAL A 205 -36.81 2.29 -13.00
N HIS A 206 -37.72 2.98 -12.30
CA HIS A 206 -38.88 2.33 -11.68
C HIS A 206 -39.80 1.68 -12.74
N GLY A 207 -40.30 0.47 -12.43
CA GLY A 207 -41.16 -0.28 -13.32
C GLY A 207 -40.43 -0.97 -14.49
N ARG A 208 -39.14 -0.75 -14.69
CA ARG A 208 -38.37 -1.45 -15.74
C ARG A 208 -38.24 -2.93 -15.43
N ARG A 209 -38.34 -3.74 -16.48
CA ARG A 209 -38.03 -5.18 -16.44
C ARG A 209 -36.58 -5.38 -16.86
N VAL A 210 -35.88 -6.19 -16.12
CA VAL A 210 -34.49 -6.59 -16.40
C VAL A 210 -34.41 -8.12 -16.39
N SER A 211 -33.64 -8.68 -17.32
CA SER A 211 -33.41 -10.12 -17.41
C SER A 211 -32.26 -10.49 -16.47
N LEU A 212 -32.52 -11.35 -15.52
CA LEU A 212 -31.56 -12.01 -14.65
C LEU A 212 -31.29 -13.43 -15.15
N LEU A 213 -30.21 -14.04 -14.66
CA LEU A 213 -29.93 -15.44 -15.03
C LEU A 213 -31.06 -16.41 -14.64
N MET A 214 -31.79 -16.13 -13.56
CA MET A 214 -32.86 -16.95 -13.02
C MET A 214 -34.28 -16.46 -13.39
N GLY A 215 -34.43 -15.58 -14.35
CA GLY A 215 -35.73 -15.05 -14.79
C GLY A 215 -35.74 -13.52 -14.95
N GLU A 216 -36.93 -12.96 -15.01
CA GLU A 216 -37.12 -11.51 -15.13
C GLU A 216 -37.45 -10.89 -13.75
N ALA A 217 -36.92 -9.71 -13.49
CA ALA A 217 -37.27 -8.91 -12.33
C ALA A 217 -37.79 -7.53 -12.75
N THR A 218 -38.82 -7.04 -12.03
CA THR A 218 -39.34 -5.70 -12.21
C THR A 218 -38.83 -4.80 -11.09
N LEU A 219 -38.18 -3.70 -11.43
CA LEU A 219 -37.59 -2.74 -10.49
C LEU A 219 -38.69 -1.94 -9.76
N GLN A 220 -38.74 -2.03 -8.44
CA GLN A 220 -39.64 -1.23 -7.58
C GLN A 220 -38.81 -0.25 -6.77
N THR A 221 -38.28 0.79 -7.42
CA THR A 221 -37.25 1.68 -6.87
C THR A 221 -37.74 3.05 -6.41
N ALA A 222 -38.88 3.56 -6.92
CA ALA A 222 -39.33 4.94 -6.66
C ALA A 222 -39.54 5.27 -5.17
N HIS A 223 -39.98 4.31 -4.38
CA HIS A 223 -40.24 4.47 -2.94
C HIS A 223 -39.42 3.48 -2.08
N ALA A 224 -38.35 2.95 -2.66
CA ALA A 224 -37.50 2.00 -1.96
C ALA A 224 -36.65 2.70 -0.90
N GLN A 225 -36.50 2.04 0.25
CA GLN A 225 -35.56 2.49 1.27
C GLN A 225 -34.12 2.30 0.77
N VAL A 226 -33.36 3.37 0.75
CA VAL A 226 -31.94 3.31 0.38
C VAL A 226 -31.10 2.87 1.57
N VAL A 227 -30.37 1.79 1.42
CA VAL A 227 -29.46 1.22 2.40
C VAL A 227 -28.04 1.29 1.89
N TYR A 228 -27.22 2.15 2.49
CA TYR A 228 -25.78 2.22 2.14
C TYR A 228 -25.03 1.10 2.85
N VAL A 229 -24.25 0.38 2.07
CA VAL A 229 -23.27 -0.60 2.58
C VAL A 229 -21.89 -0.02 2.40
N ASP A 230 -21.29 0.43 3.50
CA ASP A 230 -19.94 0.98 3.49
C ASP A 230 -18.87 -0.12 3.61
N MET A 231 -17.64 0.21 3.23
CA MET A 231 -16.50 -0.67 3.42
C MET A 231 -16.26 -0.97 4.89
N SER A 232 -15.99 -2.22 5.23
CA SER A 232 -15.49 -2.62 6.53
C SER A 232 -14.11 -2.00 6.80
N LEU A 233 -13.70 -1.94 8.08
CA LEU A 233 -12.37 -1.44 8.45
C LEU A 233 -11.24 -2.22 7.76
N ILE A 234 -11.42 -3.53 7.59
CA ILE A 234 -10.44 -4.39 6.90
C ILE A 234 -10.34 -4.03 5.43
N GLU A 235 -11.47 -3.84 4.74
CA GLU A 235 -11.51 -3.44 3.32
C GLU A 235 -10.88 -2.06 3.13
N GLN A 236 -11.21 -1.09 4.00
CA GLN A 236 -10.58 0.24 3.97
C GLN A 236 -9.06 0.14 4.15
N PHE A 237 -8.59 -0.64 5.11
CA PHE A 237 -7.17 -0.89 5.33
C PHE A 237 -6.51 -1.50 4.09
N LEU A 238 -7.14 -2.54 3.49
CA LEU A 238 -6.62 -3.19 2.29
C LEU A 238 -6.55 -2.22 1.09
N VAL A 239 -7.54 -1.34 0.91
CA VAL A 239 -7.49 -0.30 -0.14
C VAL A 239 -6.34 0.67 0.10
N VAL A 240 -6.13 1.11 1.34
CA VAL A 240 -5.02 2.01 1.68
C VAL A 240 -3.66 1.38 1.41
N ILE A 241 -3.43 0.15 1.86
CA ILE A 241 -2.13 -0.51 1.64
C ILE A 241 -1.87 -0.89 0.19
N SER A 242 -2.92 -1.06 -0.63
CA SER A 242 -2.79 -1.29 -2.08
C SER A 242 -2.46 -0.01 -2.87
N ASN A 243 -2.13 1.10 -2.19
CA ASN A 243 -1.69 2.34 -2.85
C ASN A 243 -0.18 2.29 -3.10
N PRO A 244 0.31 2.60 -4.33
CA PRO A 244 1.73 2.58 -4.66
C PRO A 244 2.61 3.44 -3.74
N ASN A 245 2.11 4.60 -3.32
CA ASN A 245 2.83 5.48 -2.42
C ASN A 245 3.01 4.84 -1.03
N ILE A 246 1.96 4.18 -0.54
CA ILE A 246 2.01 3.46 0.74
C ILE A 246 2.95 2.25 0.65
N ALA A 247 2.90 1.50 -0.47
CA ALA A 247 3.82 0.39 -0.72
C ALA A 247 5.28 0.82 -0.63
N PHE A 248 5.64 1.95 -1.27
CA PHE A 248 6.99 2.51 -1.23
C PHE A 248 7.40 2.94 0.20
N ILE A 249 6.50 3.62 0.93
CA ILE A 249 6.75 4.02 2.32
C ILE A 249 6.93 2.78 3.21
N LEU A 250 6.04 1.80 3.12
CA LEU A 250 6.10 0.56 3.92
C LEU A 250 7.41 -0.19 3.68
N LEU A 251 7.82 -0.35 2.40
CA LEU A 251 9.07 -1.01 2.05
C LEU A 251 10.28 -0.24 2.61
N SER A 252 10.30 1.08 2.43
CA SER A 252 11.39 1.93 2.91
C SER A 252 11.51 1.90 4.44
N LEU A 253 10.40 2.00 5.16
CA LEU A 253 10.38 1.92 6.62
C LEU A 253 10.71 0.52 7.14
N ALA A 254 10.27 -0.53 6.44
CA ALA A 254 10.61 -1.90 6.78
C ALA A 254 12.13 -2.12 6.73
N LEU A 255 12.78 -1.71 5.62
CA LEU A 255 14.22 -1.84 5.46
C LEU A 255 14.99 -0.99 6.47
N LEU A 256 14.50 0.21 6.79
CA LEU A 256 15.09 1.07 7.82
C LEU A 256 14.99 0.44 9.21
N ALA A 257 13.83 -0.11 9.58
CA ALA A 257 13.62 -0.75 10.87
C ALA A 257 14.47 -2.04 11.02
N LEU A 258 14.57 -2.83 9.95
CA LEU A 258 15.46 -4.00 9.93
C LEU A 258 16.94 -3.60 10.05
N PHE A 259 17.35 -2.49 9.41
CA PHE A 259 18.70 -1.94 9.62
C PHE A 259 18.97 -1.64 11.09
N PHE A 260 18.01 -1.02 11.80
CA PHE A 260 18.17 -0.73 13.23
C PHE A 260 18.41 -1.99 14.06
N GLU A 261 17.71 -3.07 13.79
CA GLU A 261 17.90 -4.35 14.48
C GLU A 261 19.29 -4.94 14.20
N PHE A 262 19.74 -4.91 12.95
CA PHE A 262 21.09 -5.37 12.59
C PHE A 262 22.21 -4.51 13.21
N ALA A 263 21.97 -3.19 13.30
CA ALA A 263 22.94 -2.25 13.89
C ALA A 263 23.00 -2.34 15.42
N ASN A 264 21.92 -2.75 16.08
CA ASN A 264 21.79 -2.84 17.54
C ASN A 264 21.15 -4.18 17.93
N PRO A 265 21.90 -5.30 17.79
CA PRO A 265 21.35 -6.62 18.07
C PRO A 265 20.89 -6.72 19.53
N GLY A 266 19.63 -7.17 19.70
CA GLY A 266 18.98 -7.31 21.02
C GLY A 266 17.90 -6.25 21.31
N SER A 267 17.68 -5.27 20.43
CA SER A 267 16.59 -4.30 20.61
C SER A 267 15.21 -4.86 20.29
N ILE A 268 15.10 -6.01 19.61
CA ILE A 268 13.90 -6.82 19.26
C ILE A 268 12.76 -6.01 18.61
N VAL A 269 12.37 -4.86 19.18
CA VAL A 269 11.21 -4.07 18.75
C VAL A 269 11.34 -3.57 17.29
N PRO A 270 12.46 -2.96 16.87
CA PRO A 270 12.60 -2.53 15.47
C PRO A 270 12.57 -3.71 14.50
N GLY A 271 13.16 -4.86 14.87
CA GLY A 271 13.14 -6.07 14.04
C GLY A 271 11.73 -6.61 13.81
N VAL A 272 10.94 -6.72 14.89
CA VAL A 272 9.53 -7.16 14.79
C VAL A 272 8.71 -6.18 13.96
N VAL A 273 8.82 -4.88 14.23
CA VAL A 273 8.12 -3.84 13.46
C VAL A 273 8.56 -3.89 11.99
N GLY A 274 9.86 -4.00 11.72
CA GLY A 274 10.40 -4.11 10.37
C GLY A 274 9.87 -5.32 9.61
N ALA A 275 9.79 -6.48 10.28
CA ALA A 275 9.24 -7.70 9.68
C ALA A 275 7.75 -7.55 9.34
N ILE A 276 6.95 -6.96 10.22
CA ILE A 276 5.52 -6.70 9.96
C ILE A 276 5.37 -5.73 8.77
N LEU A 277 6.10 -4.62 8.78
CA LEU A 277 6.07 -3.65 7.68
C LEU A 277 6.53 -4.28 6.35
N LEU A 278 7.51 -5.17 6.38
CA LEU A 278 7.98 -5.88 5.19
C LEU A 278 6.89 -6.80 4.63
N LEU A 279 6.21 -7.57 5.49
CA LEU A 279 5.10 -8.43 5.05
C LEU A 279 3.96 -7.61 4.45
N LEU A 280 3.61 -6.46 5.06
CA LEU A 280 2.61 -5.54 4.51
C LEU A 280 3.07 -4.92 3.19
N ALA A 281 4.35 -4.55 3.07
CA ALA A 281 4.92 -4.05 1.81
C ALA A 281 4.87 -5.11 0.71
N LEU A 282 5.25 -6.35 0.99
CA LEU A 282 5.19 -7.46 0.04
C LEU A 282 3.76 -7.77 -0.39
N PHE A 283 2.80 -7.76 0.55
CA PHE A 283 1.38 -7.90 0.23
C PHE A 283 0.92 -6.77 -0.71
N SER A 284 1.25 -5.52 -0.37
CA SER A 284 0.92 -4.35 -1.18
C SER A 284 1.50 -4.46 -2.60
N LEU A 285 2.78 -4.79 -2.70
CA LEU A 285 3.47 -4.99 -3.98
C LEU A 285 2.85 -6.13 -4.79
N GLY A 286 2.39 -7.22 -4.15
CA GLY A 286 1.70 -8.33 -4.82
C GLY A 286 0.37 -7.95 -5.47
N THR A 287 -0.26 -6.84 -5.06
CA THR A 287 -1.51 -6.32 -5.65
C THR A 287 -1.30 -5.25 -6.72
N LEU A 288 -0.05 -4.88 -7.01
CA LEU A 288 0.31 -3.78 -7.89
C LEU A 288 1.14 -4.25 -9.10
N PRO A 289 1.10 -3.53 -10.23
CA PRO A 289 1.94 -3.80 -11.39
C PRO A 289 3.39 -3.35 -11.14
N ILE A 290 4.14 -4.14 -10.36
CA ILE A 290 5.50 -3.81 -9.95
C ILE A 290 6.54 -4.05 -11.03
N ASN A 291 7.62 -3.26 -10.96
CA ASN A 291 8.86 -3.48 -11.68
C ASN A 291 9.93 -3.99 -10.71
N TRP A 292 10.37 -5.22 -10.87
CA TRP A 292 11.38 -5.83 -10.00
C TRP A 292 12.71 -5.08 -9.99
N ALA A 293 13.09 -4.40 -11.09
CA ALA A 293 14.29 -3.57 -11.11
C ALA A 293 14.19 -2.40 -10.11
N GLY A 294 13.00 -1.79 -9.97
CA GLY A 294 12.74 -0.77 -8.96
C GLY A 294 12.88 -1.30 -7.53
N VAL A 295 12.32 -2.49 -7.26
CA VAL A 295 12.47 -3.15 -5.94
C VAL A 295 13.94 -3.43 -5.64
N LEU A 296 14.68 -4.01 -6.58
CA LEU A 296 16.10 -4.31 -6.41
C LEU A 296 16.95 -3.06 -6.20
N LEU A 297 16.63 -1.96 -6.87
CA LEU A 297 17.31 -0.67 -6.65
C LEU A 297 17.04 -0.12 -5.23
N ILE A 298 15.82 -0.25 -4.71
CA ILE A 298 15.50 0.14 -3.34
C ILE A 298 16.30 -0.71 -2.34
N VAL A 299 16.35 -2.02 -2.53
CA VAL A 299 17.15 -2.92 -1.68
C VAL A 299 18.65 -2.55 -1.77
N LEU A 300 19.16 -2.32 -2.98
CA LEU A 300 20.54 -1.88 -3.20
C LEU A 300 20.83 -0.55 -2.47
N ALA A 301 19.90 0.39 -2.50
CA ALA A 301 20.04 1.67 -1.79
C ALA A 301 20.29 1.45 -0.29
N PHE A 302 19.52 0.58 0.35
CA PHE A 302 19.70 0.26 1.76
C PHE A 302 20.99 -0.50 2.02
N ILE A 303 21.42 -1.40 1.14
CA ILE A 303 22.73 -2.05 1.24
C ILE A 303 23.85 -1.01 1.19
N LEU A 304 23.76 -0.02 0.30
CA LEU A 304 24.75 1.07 0.19
C LEU A 304 24.75 1.96 1.44
N PHE A 305 23.58 2.30 1.99
CA PHE A 305 23.49 3.06 3.23
C PHE A 305 24.08 2.29 4.41
N VAL A 306 23.81 0.99 4.51
CA VAL A 306 24.40 0.12 5.53
C VAL A 306 25.92 0.06 5.36
N ALA A 307 26.40 -0.13 4.15
CA ALA A 307 27.82 -0.19 3.85
C ALA A 307 28.56 1.11 4.23
N GLU A 308 27.94 2.28 4.04
CA GLU A 308 28.51 3.58 4.43
C GLU A 308 28.82 3.67 5.93
N VAL A 309 28.04 3.01 6.80
CA VAL A 309 28.28 3.00 8.25
C VAL A 309 29.54 2.19 8.60
N PHE A 310 29.84 1.14 7.84
CA PHE A 310 30.98 0.23 8.11
C PHE A 310 32.23 0.56 7.30
N VAL A 311 32.09 1.17 6.12
CA VAL A 311 33.19 1.52 5.21
C VAL A 311 33.37 3.02 5.17
N THR A 312 34.62 3.49 5.35
CA THR A 312 34.97 4.92 5.28
C THR A 312 35.01 5.38 3.82
N SER A 313 33.84 5.58 3.21
CA SER A 313 33.72 6.00 1.81
C SER A 313 33.55 7.53 1.62
N TYR A 314 33.65 8.29 2.71
CA TYR A 314 33.48 9.75 2.72
C TYR A 314 32.16 10.25 2.10
N GLY A 315 31.08 9.45 2.22
CA GLY A 315 29.75 9.81 1.73
C GLY A 315 29.44 9.30 0.32
N ALA A 316 30.38 8.68 -0.39
CA ALA A 316 30.15 8.21 -1.76
C ALA A 316 29.08 7.12 -1.85
N LEU A 317 29.08 6.15 -0.92
CA LEU A 317 28.05 5.10 -0.85
C LEU A 317 26.70 5.68 -0.43
N GLY A 318 26.67 6.65 0.46
CA GLY A 318 25.45 7.36 0.88
C GLY A 318 24.78 8.11 -0.27
N ILE A 319 25.57 8.81 -1.10
CA ILE A 319 25.10 9.48 -2.31
C ILE A 319 24.57 8.44 -3.31
N GLY A 320 25.34 7.36 -3.56
CA GLY A 320 24.91 6.26 -4.41
C GLY A 320 23.62 5.61 -3.93
N GLY A 321 23.47 5.42 -2.62
CA GLY A 321 22.25 4.93 -1.97
C GLY A 321 21.05 5.86 -2.19
N ALA A 322 21.24 7.17 -2.04
CA ALA A 322 20.17 8.14 -2.30
C ALA A 322 19.72 8.13 -3.78
N ILE A 323 20.66 8.08 -4.71
CA ILE A 323 20.37 7.97 -6.16
C ILE A 323 19.63 6.66 -6.44
N ALA A 324 20.11 5.53 -5.91
CA ALA A 324 19.48 4.23 -6.10
C ALA A 324 18.06 4.19 -5.51
N LEU A 325 17.81 4.84 -4.36
CA LEU A 325 16.49 4.92 -3.74
C LEU A 325 15.52 5.76 -4.58
N ILE A 326 15.97 6.90 -5.11
CA ILE A 326 15.17 7.74 -5.99
C ILE A 326 14.82 6.99 -7.28
N LEU A 327 15.81 6.42 -7.95
CA LEU A 327 15.58 5.65 -9.18
C LEU A 327 14.70 4.44 -8.91
N GLY A 328 14.94 3.71 -7.82
CA GLY A 328 14.13 2.58 -7.40
C GLY A 328 12.68 2.95 -7.14
N GLY A 329 12.43 4.05 -6.43
CA GLY A 329 11.08 4.54 -6.16
C GLY A 329 10.34 4.99 -7.42
N LEU A 330 11.02 5.67 -8.34
CA LEU A 330 10.46 6.10 -9.63
C LEU A 330 10.19 4.91 -10.57
N LEU A 331 11.03 3.89 -10.53
CA LEU A 331 10.91 2.67 -11.34
C LEU A 331 10.09 1.57 -10.65
N LEU A 332 9.60 1.79 -9.42
CA LEU A 332 8.90 0.76 -8.63
C LEU A 332 7.65 0.22 -9.36
N MET A 333 6.94 1.10 -10.06
CA MET A 333 5.81 0.72 -10.89
C MET A 333 6.24 0.57 -12.34
N SER A 334 5.59 -0.35 -13.07
CA SER A 334 5.79 -0.50 -14.50
C SER A 334 5.59 0.83 -15.24
N SER A 335 6.43 1.13 -16.24
CA SER A 335 6.28 2.30 -17.11
C SER A 335 4.92 2.33 -17.82
N ALA A 336 4.36 1.15 -18.06
CA ALA A 336 3.02 0.98 -18.63
C ALA A 336 1.88 1.22 -17.63
N ALA A 337 2.17 1.38 -16.32
CA ALA A 337 1.14 1.66 -15.33
C ALA A 337 0.52 3.04 -15.55
N PRO A 338 -0.81 3.17 -15.45
CA PRO A 338 -1.49 4.46 -15.53
C PRO A 338 -0.91 5.46 -14.52
N PRO A 339 -0.97 6.78 -14.79
CA PRO A 339 -0.36 7.79 -13.92
C PRO A 339 -0.81 7.73 -12.45
N ASN A 340 -2.06 7.32 -12.21
CA ASN A 340 -2.64 7.15 -10.88
C ASN A 340 -2.13 5.91 -10.12
N LEU A 341 -1.45 4.98 -10.80
CA LEU A 341 -0.77 3.83 -10.21
C LEU A 341 0.76 4.00 -10.12
N ARG A 342 1.28 5.19 -10.35
CA ARG A 342 2.70 5.51 -10.18
C ARG A 342 2.95 6.10 -8.80
N VAL A 343 4.15 5.87 -8.27
CA VAL A 343 4.58 6.54 -7.04
C VAL A 343 4.83 8.03 -7.33
N ASN A 344 4.36 8.88 -6.43
CA ASN A 344 4.54 10.33 -6.59
C ASN A 344 6.04 10.70 -6.50
N PRO A 345 6.63 11.36 -7.52
CA PRO A 345 8.06 11.71 -7.52
C PRO A 345 8.47 12.60 -6.34
N TRP A 346 7.60 13.52 -5.90
CA TRP A 346 7.87 14.35 -4.75
C TRP A 346 7.93 13.55 -3.44
N LEU A 347 7.07 12.55 -3.30
CA LEU A 347 7.11 11.64 -2.15
C LEU A 347 8.39 10.80 -2.17
N VAL A 348 8.77 10.25 -3.33
CA VAL A 348 10.04 9.50 -3.48
C VAL A 348 11.21 10.37 -3.07
N SER A 349 11.30 11.59 -3.59
CA SER A 349 12.40 12.51 -3.29
C SER A 349 12.44 12.92 -1.82
N SER A 350 11.29 13.19 -1.20
CA SER A 350 11.22 13.57 0.22
C SER A 350 11.60 12.40 1.14
N VAL A 351 11.15 11.19 0.87
CA VAL A 351 11.51 9.99 1.63
C VAL A 351 13.01 9.70 1.47
N ALA A 352 13.53 9.76 0.23
CA ALA A 352 14.95 9.56 -0.03
C ALA A 352 15.84 10.58 0.71
N LEU A 353 15.44 11.86 0.71
CA LEU A 353 16.14 12.91 1.44
C LEU A 353 16.10 12.66 2.95
N ALA A 354 14.95 12.29 3.50
CA ALA A 354 14.80 12.00 4.93
C ALA A 354 15.69 10.80 5.36
N ILE A 355 15.72 9.72 4.56
CA ILE A 355 16.55 8.56 4.83
C ILE A 355 18.04 8.90 4.69
N ALA A 356 18.44 9.64 3.65
CA ALA A 356 19.82 10.08 3.47
C ALA A 356 20.28 10.98 4.65
N ALA A 357 19.46 11.95 5.05
CA ALA A 357 19.73 12.80 6.21
C ALA A 357 19.88 11.99 7.49
N PHE A 358 19.01 11.00 7.71
CA PHE A 358 19.12 10.06 8.83
C PHE A 358 20.47 9.33 8.82
N PHE A 359 20.88 8.74 7.70
CA PHE A 359 22.16 8.03 7.62
C PHE A 359 23.37 8.96 7.79
N ILE A 360 23.31 10.20 7.31
CA ILE A 360 24.34 11.21 7.56
C ILE A 360 24.52 11.43 9.07
N VAL A 361 23.41 11.56 9.83
CA VAL A 361 23.45 11.72 11.30
C VAL A 361 24.05 10.46 11.95
N VAL A 362 23.63 9.27 11.52
CA VAL A 362 24.17 8.01 12.05
C VAL A 362 25.68 7.89 11.81
N VAL A 363 26.12 8.10 10.57
CA VAL A 363 27.55 8.05 10.20
C VAL A 363 28.34 9.06 11.02
N ARG A 364 27.87 10.32 11.12
CA ARG A 364 28.51 11.36 11.92
C ARG A 364 28.67 10.94 13.38
N THR A 365 27.63 10.36 13.98
CA THR A 365 27.66 9.92 15.38
C THR A 365 28.65 8.77 15.58
N VAL A 366 28.66 7.78 14.68
CA VAL A 366 29.59 6.63 14.73
C VAL A 366 31.04 7.11 14.57
N VAL A 367 31.31 8.02 13.65
CA VAL A 367 32.63 8.57 13.42
C VAL A 367 33.08 9.38 14.64
N GLN A 368 32.23 10.24 15.21
CA GLN A 368 32.58 11.01 16.42
C GLN A 368 32.87 10.09 17.61
N ASP A 369 32.11 9.02 17.77
CA ASP A 369 32.30 8.05 18.87
C ASP A 369 33.63 7.30 18.71
N ARG A 370 34.00 6.92 17.49
CA ARG A 370 35.28 6.28 17.17
C ARG A 370 36.47 7.25 17.46
N LEU A 371 36.32 8.52 17.11
CA LEU A 371 37.35 9.53 17.35
C LEU A 371 37.48 9.91 18.83
N ARG A 372 36.40 9.79 19.62
CA ARG A 372 36.41 10.07 21.07
C ARG A 372 36.92 8.93 21.92
N ARG A 373 36.87 7.68 21.43
CA ARG A 373 37.44 6.54 22.13
C ARG A 373 38.94 6.61 22.05
N GLN A 374 39.58 7.26 23.06
CA GLN A 374 40.99 7.06 23.29
C GLN A 374 41.20 5.54 23.58
N PRO A 375 42.26 4.93 23.06
CA PRO A 375 42.55 3.55 23.34
C PRO A 375 42.76 3.35 24.86
N VAL A 376 41.76 2.74 25.52
CA VAL A 376 41.81 2.48 26.98
C VAL A 376 42.77 1.34 27.29
N THR A 377 43.18 0.58 26.29
CA THR A 377 44.09 -0.56 26.41
C THR A 377 45.26 -0.41 25.46
N GLY A 378 46.37 -0.01 26.01
CA GLY A 378 47.67 0.06 25.31
C GLY A 378 48.52 1.16 25.96
N GLY A 379 49.82 0.93 26.15
CA GLY A 379 50.73 1.80 26.88
C GLY A 379 50.88 3.26 26.41
N GLU A 380 50.14 3.70 25.36
CA GLU A 380 50.08 5.09 24.90
C GLU A 380 49.24 5.97 25.86
N GLY A 381 48.25 5.39 26.56
CA GLY A 381 47.45 6.09 27.56
C GLY A 381 48.16 6.28 28.91
N LEU A 382 49.28 5.64 29.10
CA LEU A 382 50.03 5.72 30.36
C LEU A 382 50.95 6.93 30.44
N THR A 383 51.26 7.60 29.35
CA THR A 383 52.10 8.81 29.36
C THR A 383 51.41 9.93 30.12
N GLY A 384 52.11 10.50 31.12
CA GLY A 384 51.56 11.52 32.03
C GLY A 384 50.88 10.96 33.28
N GLN A 385 50.63 9.64 33.36
CA GLN A 385 50.03 9.00 34.53
C GLN A 385 51.01 8.91 35.71
N ARG A 386 50.45 8.97 36.91
CA ARG A 386 51.22 8.84 38.17
C ARG A 386 51.23 7.39 38.59
N GLY A 387 52.41 6.94 39.05
CA GLY A 387 52.61 5.60 39.61
C GLY A 387 53.44 5.65 40.84
N VAL A 388 53.78 4.46 41.39
CA VAL A 388 54.65 4.29 42.55
C VAL A 388 55.69 3.24 42.23
N ALA A 389 56.95 3.49 42.55
CA ALA A 389 58.02 2.56 42.41
C ALA A 389 57.79 1.35 43.38
N ARG A 390 57.82 0.12 42.86
CA ARG A 390 57.66 -1.12 43.62
C ARG A 390 58.96 -1.83 43.91
N THR A 391 60.01 -1.45 43.18
CA THR A 391 61.40 -1.79 43.46
C THR A 391 62.26 -0.57 43.19
N PRO A 392 63.47 -0.47 43.79
CA PRO A 392 64.40 0.57 43.42
C PRO A 392 64.69 0.57 41.91
N LEU A 393 64.67 1.76 41.26
CA LEU A 393 65.03 1.92 39.87
C LEU A 393 66.45 2.50 39.77
N ASP A 394 67.43 1.69 39.31
CA ASP A 394 68.84 2.08 39.13
C ASP A 394 69.47 1.36 37.91
N PRO A 395 69.27 1.79 36.69
CA PRO A 395 68.16 2.61 36.19
C PRO A 395 66.87 1.81 36.01
N TYR A 396 66.89 0.44 36.03
CA TYR A 396 65.77 -0.45 35.80
C TYR A 396 65.10 -0.92 37.09
N GLY A 397 63.79 -1.06 37.08
CA GLY A 397 62.98 -1.55 38.18
C GLY A 397 61.54 -1.77 37.75
N THR A 398 60.65 -1.87 38.73
CA THR A 398 59.20 -2.02 38.46
C THR A 398 58.41 -0.92 39.12
N VAL A 399 57.38 -0.47 38.42
CA VAL A 399 56.41 0.56 38.87
C VAL A 399 54.99 0.04 38.81
N MET A 400 54.16 0.54 39.69
CA MET A 400 52.74 0.34 39.65
C MET A 400 52.06 1.58 39.06
N VAL A 401 51.40 1.44 37.92
CA VAL A 401 50.69 2.51 37.26
C VAL A 401 49.29 2.00 36.92
N GLU A 402 48.25 2.73 37.26
CA GLU A 402 46.83 2.35 36.99
C GLU A 402 46.47 0.96 37.54
N GLY A 403 47.09 0.50 38.64
CA GLY A 403 46.84 -0.84 39.23
C GLY A 403 47.58 -1.96 38.56
N GLU A 404 48.40 -1.71 37.54
CA GLU A 404 49.18 -2.69 36.81
C GLU A 404 50.68 -2.53 37.12
N ARG A 405 51.41 -3.67 37.18
CA ARG A 405 52.87 -3.69 37.39
C ARG A 405 53.56 -3.64 36.02
N TRP A 406 54.42 -2.61 35.84
CA TRP A 406 55.18 -2.41 34.63
C TRP A 406 56.69 -2.39 34.92
N GLN A 407 57.47 -2.90 33.96
CA GLN A 407 58.89 -2.63 33.96
C GLN A 407 59.11 -1.13 33.62
N ALA A 408 60.06 -0.53 34.33
CA ALA A 408 60.35 0.91 34.13
C ALA A 408 61.83 1.20 34.16
N VAL A 409 62.23 2.23 33.45
CA VAL A 409 63.58 2.81 33.48
C VAL A 409 63.49 4.24 33.97
N SER A 410 64.31 4.57 34.99
CA SER A 410 64.39 5.95 35.47
C SER A 410 65.20 6.84 34.51
N LEU A 411 64.66 7.99 34.19
CA LEU A 411 65.32 8.98 33.35
C LEU A 411 66.18 9.96 34.12
N ASN A 412 65.95 10.15 35.44
CA ASN A 412 66.60 11.18 36.27
C ASN A 412 67.20 10.61 37.56
N GLY A 413 68.10 9.63 37.43
CA GLY A 413 68.83 9.08 38.56
C GLY A 413 68.04 7.98 39.33
N ARG A 414 68.60 7.54 40.45
CA ARG A 414 68.03 6.46 41.27
C ARG A 414 66.72 6.93 41.95
N ILE A 415 65.67 6.06 41.86
CA ILE A 415 64.39 6.24 42.53
C ILE A 415 64.22 5.09 43.54
N GLU A 416 63.93 5.45 44.78
CA GLU A 416 63.75 4.42 45.84
C GLU A 416 62.35 3.79 45.80
N GLU A 417 62.21 2.61 46.42
CA GLU A 417 60.92 1.91 46.54
C GLU A 417 59.91 2.80 47.31
N GLY A 418 58.68 2.86 46.83
CA GLY A 418 57.59 3.66 47.41
C GLY A 418 57.57 5.12 46.93
N GLU A 419 58.54 5.57 46.14
CA GLU A 419 58.55 6.94 45.66
C GLU A 419 57.56 7.13 44.50
N PRO A 420 56.85 8.29 44.44
CA PRO A 420 55.92 8.57 43.37
C PRO A 420 56.68 8.93 42.08
N VAL A 421 56.21 8.33 40.99
CA VAL A 421 56.78 8.52 39.66
C VAL A 421 55.72 9.01 38.68
N VAL A 422 56.15 9.68 37.59
CA VAL A 422 55.30 10.01 36.45
C VAL A 422 55.87 9.36 35.19
N VAL A 423 55.01 8.81 34.38
CA VAL A 423 55.35 8.16 33.10
C VAL A 423 55.58 9.25 32.06
N GLU A 424 56.80 9.35 31.50
CA GLU A 424 57.11 10.28 30.39
C GLU A 424 56.97 9.65 29.00
N GLY A 425 56.98 8.31 28.94
CA GLY A 425 56.84 7.60 27.69
C GLY A 425 57.00 6.11 27.85
N ARG A 426 56.94 5.39 26.77
CA ARG A 426 57.08 3.94 26.71
C ARG A 426 58.05 3.53 25.61
N ASP A 427 58.83 2.53 25.87
CA ASP A 427 59.71 1.87 24.90
C ASP A 427 59.46 0.35 24.96
N GLY A 428 58.68 -0.15 23.98
CA GLY A 428 58.22 -1.55 24.00
C GLY A 428 57.34 -1.85 25.23
N LEU A 429 57.79 -2.73 26.13
CA LEU A 429 57.09 -3.09 27.37
C LEU A 429 57.64 -2.35 28.59
N THR A 430 58.57 -1.41 28.42
CA THR A 430 59.23 -0.67 29.50
C THR A 430 58.76 0.78 29.53
N LEU A 431 58.29 1.24 30.68
CA LEU A 431 57.92 2.62 30.88
C LEU A 431 59.15 3.46 31.19
N ARG A 432 59.27 4.62 30.58
CA ARG A 432 60.26 5.67 30.94
C ARG A 432 59.59 6.55 31.97
N VAL A 433 60.16 6.56 33.18
CA VAL A 433 59.59 7.29 34.32
C VAL A 433 60.58 8.27 34.90
N ARG A 434 60.06 9.38 35.48
CA ARG A 434 60.86 10.29 36.33
C ARG A 434 60.21 10.41 37.72
N ARG A 435 61.04 10.74 38.72
CA ARG A 435 60.57 11.04 40.07
C ARG A 435 59.63 12.26 40.04
N LEU A 436 58.46 12.15 40.69
CA LEU A 436 57.58 13.28 40.91
C LEU A 436 58.16 14.15 42.02
N GLN A 437 58.71 15.32 41.66
CA GLN A 437 59.14 16.31 42.68
C GLN A 437 57.92 16.82 43.43
N ARG A 438 57.89 16.67 44.77
CA ARG A 438 56.96 17.41 45.61
C ARG A 438 57.20 18.88 45.38
N ARG A 439 56.21 19.59 44.86
CA ARG A 439 56.14 21.02 45.02
C ARG A 439 55.72 21.25 46.46
N ASP A 440 56.64 21.80 47.24
CA ASP A 440 56.35 22.35 48.55
C ASP A 440 55.33 23.50 48.46
#